data_2e1b4936bf16d6e48e2fd240352bd6be
#
_entry.id   2e1b4936bf16d6e48e2fd240352bd6be
#
_cell.length_a   1.000
_cell.length_b   1.000
_cell.length_c   1.000
_cell.angle_alpha   90.00
_cell.angle_beta   90.00
_cell.angle_gamma   90.00
#
_symmetry.space_group_name_H-M   'P 1'
#
loop_
_entity.id
_entity.type
_entity.pdbx_description
1 polymer ?
#
loop_
_entity_poly.entity_id
_entity_poly.type
_entity_poly.pdbx_seq_one_letter_code
_entity_poly.pdbx_strand_id
1 'polypeptide(L)'
;MKNKQNLTFYAIIKIMNYGDYIWDLGGTLLDNYQISTQAFLATLERFERTAEFQAVYDALKVSTSTAIAMFAPDITDFRTLYKQEEAKHLQEPVLFEGAKDALAKIVAEGGRNFLVSHRNHLVLDILDRVEIAHYFTEVVTSENGFARKPSPDSFLYLIKKYDIKHGLVIGDRHIDIEAGEAAGLDTLLVDGHKSLLEIVT
;
A
#
# COMPACT_ATOMS: atom_id res chain seq x y z
N MET A 1 -10.20 -10.28 -32.23
CA MET A 1 -9.18 -10.49 -31.20
C MET A 1 -8.00 -9.54 -31.43
N LYS A 2 -8.16 -8.24 -31.21
CA LYS A 2 -7.11 -7.22 -31.46
C LYS A 2 -7.21 -6.06 -30.46
N ASN A 3 -7.33 -6.26 -29.12
CA ASN A 3 -7.40 -5.11 -28.23
C ASN A 3 -6.77 -5.28 -26.83
N LYS A 4 -6.27 -6.46 -26.44
CA LYS A 4 -5.64 -6.61 -25.11
C LYS A 4 -4.16 -6.25 -25.06
N GLN A 5 -3.41 -6.41 -26.15
CA GLN A 5 -1.98 -6.09 -26.18
C GLN A 5 -1.70 -4.58 -26.30
N ASN A 6 -2.58 -3.82 -26.95
CA ASN A 6 -2.42 -2.37 -27.09
C ASN A 6 -2.72 -1.60 -25.78
N LEU A 7 -3.63 -2.09 -24.93
CA LEU A 7 -3.91 -1.45 -23.63
C LEU A 7 -2.70 -1.53 -22.66
N THR A 8 -1.98 -2.66 -22.65
CA THR A 8 -0.79 -2.83 -21.80
C THR A 8 0.36 -1.93 -22.27
N PHE A 9 0.55 -1.78 -23.58
CA PHE A 9 1.60 -0.93 -24.13
C PHE A 9 1.31 0.58 -23.93
N TYR A 10 0.07 1.00 -24.09
CA TYR A 10 -0.36 2.37 -23.81
C TYR A 10 -0.32 2.71 -22.31
N ALA A 11 -0.62 1.76 -21.43
CA ALA A 11 -0.48 1.95 -19.99
C ALA A 11 1.00 2.15 -19.57
N ILE A 12 1.91 1.36 -20.12
CA ILE A 12 3.36 1.47 -19.85
C ILE A 12 3.91 2.84 -20.35
N ILE A 13 3.53 3.30 -21.54
CA ILE A 13 3.96 4.61 -22.06
C ILE A 13 3.36 5.76 -21.22
N LYS A 14 2.16 5.58 -20.65
CA LYS A 14 1.51 6.60 -19.82
C LYS A 14 2.19 6.75 -18.45
N ILE A 15 2.73 5.68 -17.88
CA ILE A 15 3.38 5.69 -16.56
C ILE A 15 4.72 6.45 -16.59
N MET A 16 5.42 6.50 -17.72
CA MET A 16 6.71 7.19 -17.88
C MET A 16 6.64 8.73 -17.91
N ASN A 17 5.46 9.35 -17.76
CA ASN A 17 5.30 10.80 -17.93
C ASN A 17 4.76 11.55 -16.70
N TYR A 18 4.72 10.94 -15.54
CA TYR A 18 4.31 11.62 -14.32
C TYR A 18 5.49 12.32 -13.66
N GLY A 19 5.30 13.57 -13.26
CA GLY A 19 6.26 14.29 -12.42
C GLY A 19 6.02 14.03 -10.92
N ASP A 20 4.82 13.58 -10.57
CA ASP A 20 4.35 13.46 -9.19
C ASP A 20 3.70 12.11 -8.94
N TYR A 21 4.19 11.40 -7.93
CA TYR A 21 3.70 10.08 -7.53
C TYR A 21 3.19 10.16 -6.09
N ILE A 22 1.96 9.71 -5.87
CA ILE A 22 1.34 9.72 -4.54
C ILE A 22 1.05 8.27 -4.15
N TRP A 23 1.74 7.80 -3.13
CA TRP A 23 1.76 6.42 -2.70
C TRP A 23 0.85 6.20 -1.49
N ASP A 24 0.12 5.08 -1.46
CA ASP A 24 -0.29 4.47 -0.21
C ASP A 24 0.90 3.73 0.43
N LEU A 25 0.77 3.37 1.70
CA LEU A 25 1.84 2.73 2.45
C LEU A 25 1.63 1.22 2.60
N GLY A 26 0.57 0.85 3.30
CA GLY A 26 0.39 -0.54 3.73
C GLY A 26 -0.30 -1.41 2.68
N GLY A 27 0.39 -2.38 2.13
CA GLY A 27 -0.06 -3.17 0.99
C GLY A 27 0.44 -2.62 -0.34
N THR A 28 1.06 -1.43 -0.34
CA THR A 28 1.63 -0.77 -1.52
C THR A 28 3.14 -0.69 -1.43
N LEU A 29 3.69 0.06 -0.49
CA LEU A 29 5.14 0.16 -0.24
C LEU A 29 5.63 -0.83 0.83
N LEU A 30 4.80 -1.08 1.86
CA LEU A 30 5.09 -2.05 2.92
C LEU A 30 4.30 -3.33 2.73
N ASP A 31 5.00 -4.46 2.69
CA ASP A 31 4.40 -5.80 2.69
C ASP A 31 3.97 -6.22 4.10
N ASN A 32 2.98 -5.51 4.61
CA ASN A 32 2.39 -5.85 5.90
C ASN A 32 1.68 -7.22 5.88
N TYR A 33 1.30 -7.70 4.69
CA TYR A 33 0.60 -8.97 4.56
C TYR A 33 1.48 -10.17 4.88
N GLN A 34 2.80 -10.10 4.64
CA GLN A 34 3.72 -11.16 5.10
C GLN A 34 3.70 -11.27 6.62
N ILE A 35 3.89 -10.15 7.32
CA ILE A 35 3.87 -10.10 8.79
C ILE A 35 2.50 -10.54 9.32
N SER A 36 1.44 -10.01 8.75
CA SER A 36 0.07 -10.37 9.12
C SER A 36 -0.20 -11.86 8.92
N THR A 37 0.31 -12.45 7.84
CA THR A 37 0.17 -13.89 7.55
C THR A 37 0.93 -14.73 8.57
N GLN A 38 2.17 -14.38 8.88
CA GLN A 38 2.95 -15.08 9.90
C GLN A 38 2.26 -15.06 11.27
N ALA A 39 1.76 -13.88 11.68
CA ALA A 39 1.02 -13.73 12.93
C ALA A 39 -0.30 -14.53 12.94
N PHE A 40 -0.98 -14.59 11.78
CA PHE A 40 -2.21 -15.38 11.64
C PHE A 40 -1.94 -16.86 11.79
N LEU A 41 -0.91 -17.37 11.11
CA LEU A 41 -0.48 -18.77 11.22
C LEU A 41 -0.04 -19.13 12.63
N ALA A 42 0.79 -18.31 13.27
CA ALA A 42 1.19 -18.49 14.65
C ALA A 42 -0.02 -18.50 15.62
N THR A 43 -1.05 -17.72 15.30
CA THR A 43 -2.29 -17.76 16.07
C THR A 43 -3.08 -19.04 15.83
N LEU A 44 -3.15 -19.55 14.59
CA LEU A 44 -3.78 -20.86 14.28
C LEU A 44 -3.10 -22.00 15.01
N GLU A 45 -1.76 -22.03 15.05
CA GLU A 45 -0.97 -23.06 15.75
C GLU A 45 -1.32 -23.16 17.25
N ARG A 46 -1.69 -22.07 17.91
CA ARG A 46 -2.16 -22.08 19.31
C ARG A 46 -3.45 -22.89 19.51
N PHE A 47 -4.18 -23.14 18.42
CA PHE A 47 -5.41 -23.94 18.39
C PHE A 47 -5.20 -25.28 17.65
N GLU A 48 -3.94 -25.70 17.50
CA GLU A 48 -3.56 -26.95 16.81
C GLU A 48 -4.08 -27.01 15.36
N ARG A 49 -4.15 -25.82 14.70
CA ARG A 49 -4.56 -25.68 13.30
C ARG A 49 -3.41 -25.22 12.43
N THR A 50 -3.44 -25.66 11.18
CA THR A 50 -2.48 -25.27 10.15
C THR A 50 -3.22 -24.78 8.92
N ALA A 51 -2.58 -23.89 8.16
CA ALA A 51 -3.03 -23.47 6.84
C ALA A 51 -1.80 -23.15 5.98
N GLU A 52 -1.98 -23.21 4.68
CA GLU A 52 -0.93 -22.81 3.74
C GLU A 52 -0.71 -21.30 3.76
N PHE A 53 0.56 -20.87 3.79
CA PHE A 53 0.94 -19.46 3.88
C PHE A 53 0.25 -18.62 2.80
N GLN A 54 0.35 -19.05 1.54
CA GLN A 54 -0.20 -18.27 0.41
C GLN A 54 -1.73 -18.14 0.50
N ALA A 55 -2.43 -19.17 0.94
CA ALA A 55 -3.89 -19.11 1.09
C ALA A 55 -4.33 -18.13 2.18
N VAL A 56 -3.60 -18.05 3.30
CA VAL A 56 -3.85 -17.06 4.36
C VAL A 56 -3.48 -15.66 3.88
N TYR A 57 -2.35 -15.50 3.20
CA TYR A 57 -1.90 -14.24 2.62
C TYR A 57 -2.95 -13.64 1.68
N ASP A 58 -3.45 -14.43 0.72
CA ASP A 58 -4.47 -13.99 -0.24
C ASP A 58 -5.79 -13.63 0.45
N ALA A 59 -6.20 -14.41 1.44
CA ALA A 59 -7.41 -14.12 2.22
C ALA A 59 -7.28 -12.82 3.03
N LEU A 60 -6.11 -12.54 3.62
CA LEU A 60 -5.84 -11.31 4.36
C LEU A 60 -5.81 -10.08 3.43
N LYS A 61 -5.36 -10.23 2.19
CA LYS A 61 -5.44 -9.15 1.18
C LYS A 61 -6.90 -8.76 0.91
N VAL A 62 -7.84 -9.70 0.93
CA VAL A 62 -9.27 -9.38 0.83
C VAL A 62 -9.73 -8.68 2.11
N SER A 63 -9.62 -9.35 3.25
CA SER A 63 -9.85 -8.76 4.59
C SER A 63 -9.48 -9.74 5.71
N THR A 64 -9.20 -9.19 6.90
CA THR A 64 -9.05 -10.00 8.12
C THR A 64 -10.32 -10.82 8.41
N SER A 65 -11.50 -10.30 8.11
CA SER A 65 -12.77 -11.03 8.30
C SER A 65 -12.86 -12.25 7.38
N THR A 66 -12.45 -12.10 6.12
CA THR A 66 -12.40 -13.19 5.15
C THR A 66 -11.46 -14.30 5.62
N ALA A 67 -10.24 -13.93 6.03
CA ALA A 67 -9.27 -14.90 6.53
C ALA A 67 -9.80 -15.68 7.75
N ILE A 68 -10.41 -14.97 8.71
CA ILE A 68 -11.00 -15.63 9.90
C ILE A 68 -12.15 -16.55 9.49
N ALA A 69 -13.04 -16.13 8.61
CA ALA A 69 -14.16 -16.95 8.14
C ALA A 69 -13.69 -18.24 7.44
N MET A 70 -12.54 -18.18 6.74
CA MET A 70 -11.99 -19.34 6.02
C MET A 70 -11.23 -20.31 6.94
N PHE A 71 -10.43 -19.80 7.89
CA PHE A 71 -9.45 -20.62 8.62
C PHE A 71 -9.74 -20.78 10.11
N ALA A 72 -10.58 -19.91 10.69
CA ALA A 72 -10.87 -19.90 12.13
C ALA A 72 -12.33 -19.52 12.45
N PRO A 73 -13.36 -20.03 11.70
CA PRO A 73 -14.74 -19.56 11.81
C PRO A 73 -15.39 -19.85 13.18
N ASP A 74 -14.89 -20.85 13.89
CA ASP A 74 -15.41 -21.37 15.17
C ASP A 74 -14.59 -20.94 16.39
N ILE A 75 -13.55 -20.10 16.20
CA ILE A 75 -12.72 -19.61 17.30
C ILE A 75 -13.17 -18.18 17.68
N THR A 76 -13.90 -18.06 18.78
CA THR A 76 -14.60 -16.83 19.20
C THR A 76 -13.66 -15.63 19.33
N ASP A 77 -12.49 -15.78 19.94
CA ASP A 77 -11.58 -14.65 20.21
C ASP A 77 -10.39 -14.57 19.24
N PHE A 78 -10.45 -15.31 18.12
CA PHE A 78 -9.33 -15.39 17.18
C PHE A 78 -8.83 -14.02 16.72
N ARG A 79 -9.73 -13.09 16.38
CA ARG A 79 -9.36 -11.74 15.93
C ARG A 79 -8.51 -11.01 16.97
N THR A 80 -8.90 -11.08 18.24
CA THR A 80 -8.19 -10.39 19.32
C THR A 80 -6.79 -10.98 19.50
N LEU A 81 -6.69 -12.30 19.54
CA LEU A 81 -5.43 -13.01 19.69
C LEU A 81 -4.49 -12.76 18.49
N TYR A 82 -5.04 -12.84 17.28
CA TYR A 82 -4.31 -12.53 16.07
C TYR A 82 -3.76 -11.09 16.06
N LYS A 83 -4.58 -10.10 16.46
CA LYS A 83 -4.11 -8.71 16.51
C LYS A 83 -3.06 -8.47 17.58
N GLN A 84 -3.11 -9.17 18.69
CA GLN A 84 -2.04 -9.18 19.70
C GLN A 84 -0.74 -9.80 19.16
N GLU A 85 -0.85 -10.89 18.40
CA GLU A 85 0.32 -11.53 17.79
C GLU A 85 0.92 -10.65 16.68
N GLU A 86 0.08 -10.11 15.79
CA GLU A 86 0.48 -9.18 14.72
C GLU A 86 1.23 -7.96 15.27
N ALA A 87 0.75 -7.39 16.39
CA ALA A 87 1.38 -6.22 17.00
C ALA A 87 2.83 -6.47 17.48
N LYS A 88 3.19 -7.71 17.82
CA LYS A 88 4.56 -8.06 18.20
C LYS A 88 5.52 -8.06 17.00
N HIS A 89 5.01 -8.39 15.82
CA HIS A 89 5.80 -8.52 14.59
C HIS A 89 5.83 -7.23 13.75
N LEU A 90 4.90 -6.30 13.96
CA LEU A 90 4.87 -5.01 13.25
C LEU A 90 6.06 -4.07 13.56
N GLN A 91 6.96 -4.49 14.42
CA GLN A 91 8.16 -3.71 14.77
C GLN A 91 9.27 -3.78 13.71
N GLU A 92 9.18 -4.72 12.75
CA GLU A 92 10.12 -4.88 11.65
C GLU A 92 9.38 -4.73 10.30
N PRO A 93 9.19 -3.50 9.82
CA PRO A 93 8.48 -3.28 8.57
C PRO A 93 9.31 -3.81 7.39
N VAL A 94 8.63 -4.50 6.46
CA VAL A 94 9.22 -5.05 5.23
C VAL A 94 8.70 -4.28 4.03
N LEU A 95 9.59 -3.87 3.13
CA LEU A 95 9.21 -3.23 1.87
C LEU A 95 8.82 -4.29 0.83
N PHE A 96 7.87 -3.94 -0.03
CA PHE A 96 7.67 -4.69 -1.28
C PHE A 96 8.91 -4.62 -2.17
N GLU A 97 9.09 -5.65 -2.98
CA GLU A 97 10.20 -5.71 -3.94
C GLU A 97 10.19 -4.50 -4.88
N GLY A 98 11.34 -3.87 -5.01
CA GLY A 98 11.52 -2.68 -5.86
C GLY A 98 10.95 -1.38 -5.30
N ALA A 99 10.36 -1.35 -4.09
CA ALA A 99 9.78 -0.13 -3.52
C ALA A 99 10.83 0.98 -3.34
N LYS A 100 11.96 0.67 -2.71
CA LYS A 100 13.05 1.64 -2.50
C LYS A 100 13.64 2.11 -3.82
N ASP A 101 13.84 1.19 -4.76
CA ASP A 101 14.42 1.49 -6.07
C ASP A 101 13.48 2.35 -6.92
N ALA A 102 12.17 2.09 -6.87
CA ALA A 102 11.16 2.90 -7.54
C ALA A 102 11.16 4.35 -7.04
N LEU A 103 11.14 4.54 -5.71
CA LEU A 103 11.19 5.87 -5.10
C LEU A 103 12.48 6.61 -5.46
N ALA A 104 13.62 5.93 -5.38
CA ALA A 104 14.93 6.49 -5.72
C ALA A 104 15.01 6.89 -7.20
N LYS A 105 14.51 6.04 -8.11
CA LYS A 105 14.48 6.31 -9.54
C LYS A 105 13.66 7.56 -9.87
N ILE A 106 12.45 7.67 -9.30
CA ILE A 106 11.59 8.85 -9.50
C ILE A 106 12.33 10.13 -9.13
N VAL A 107 12.98 10.16 -7.96
CA VAL A 107 13.75 11.34 -7.51
C VAL A 107 14.95 11.61 -8.42
N ALA A 108 15.67 10.57 -8.84
CA ALA A 108 16.82 10.71 -9.74
C ALA A 108 16.43 11.28 -11.12
N GLU A 109 15.20 11.03 -11.57
CA GLU A 109 14.64 11.55 -12.82
C GLU A 109 13.97 12.93 -12.66
N GLY A 110 14.05 13.52 -11.47
CA GLY A 110 13.51 14.85 -11.17
C GLY A 110 12.03 14.87 -10.80
N GLY A 111 11.41 13.69 -10.60
CA GLY A 111 10.06 13.55 -10.11
C GLY A 111 9.98 13.70 -8.57
N ARG A 112 8.74 13.72 -8.04
CA ARG A 112 8.48 13.87 -6.61
C ARG A 112 7.62 12.71 -6.11
N ASN A 113 7.94 12.21 -4.92
CA ASN A 113 7.12 11.25 -4.22
C ASN A 113 6.37 11.92 -3.07
N PHE A 114 5.12 11.56 -2.89
CA PHE A 114 4.26 11.91 -1.76
C PHE A 114 3.68 10.65 -1.15
N LEU A 115 3.41 10.68 0.15
CA LEU A 115 2.72 9.59 0.84
C LEU A 115 1.40 10.07 1.42
N VAL A 116 0.34 9.28 1.24
CA VAL A 116 -0.95 9.48 1.91
C VAL A 116 -1.32 8.23 2.69
N SER A 117 -1.19 8.27 4.01
CA SER A 117 -1.44 7.14 4.91
C SER A 117 -2.53 7.46 5.93
N HIS A 118 -3.34 6.45 6.26
CA HIS A 118 -4.31 6.53 7.36
C HIS A 118 -3.69 6.27 8.74
N ARG A 119 -2.39 6.03 8.82
CA ARG A 119 -1.64 5.91 10.08
C ARG A 119 -1.38 7.30 10.68
N ASN A 120 -1.11 7.35 11.97
CA ASN A 120 -0.66 8.56 12.67
C ASN A 120 0.82 8.87 12.35
N HIS A 121 1.42 9.84 13.04
CA HIS A 121 2.82 10.27 12.85
C HIS A 121 3.86 9.15 13.00
N LEU A 122 3.55 8.06 13.70
CA LEU A 122 4.45 6.90 13.81
C LEU A 122 4.83 6.29 12.45
N VAL A 123 4.12 6.68 11.39
CA VAL A 123 4.52 6.33 10.03
C VAL A 123 5.91 6.85 9.69
N LEU A 124 6.31 8.00 10.21
CA LEU A 124 7.64 8.59 9.96
C LEU A 124 8.77 7.68 10.50
N ASP A 125 8.60 7.13 11.71
CA ASP A 125 9.54 6.18 12.29
C ASP A 125 9.65 4.89 11.43
N ILE A 126 8.54 4.46 10.83
CA ILE A 126 8.53 3.31 9.91
C ILE A 126 9.34 3.63 8.66
N LEU A 127 9.10 4.79 8.04
CA LEU A 127 9.82 5.21 6.83
C LEU A 127 11.33 5.36 7.07
N ASP A 128 11.72 5.87 8.25
CA ASP A 128 13.13 5.99 8.65
C ASP A 128 13.78 4.62 8.83
N ARG A 129 13.10 3.68 9.52
CA ARG A 129 13.61 2.31 9.72
C ARG A 129 13.86 1.54 8.42
N VAL A 130 13.01 1.73 7.42
CA VAL A 130 13.20 1.12 6.09
C VAL A 130 13.99 2.02 5.13
N GLU A 131 14.55 3.12 5.64
CA GLU A 131 15.42 4.05 4.93
C GLU A 131 14.82 4.63 3.64
N ILE A 132 13.52 4.98 3.65
CA ILE A 132 12.86 5.60 2.49
C ILE A 132 12.29 7.00 2.78
N ALA A 133 12.34 7.48 4.02
CA ALA A 133 11.76 8.78 4.41
C ALA A 133 12.26 9.93 3.53
N HIS A 134 13.55 9.94 3.20
CA HIS A 134 14.21 11.00 2.44
C HIS A 134 13.80 11.07 0.97
N TYR A 135 13.09 10.08 0.44
CA TYR A 135 12.56 10.12 -0.92
C TYR A 135 11.22 10.85 -1.02
N PHE A 136 10.57 11.18 0.10
CA PHE A 136 9.27 11.85 0.09
C PHE A 136 9.39 13.36 0.21
N THR A 137 8.69 14.07 -0.68
CA THR A 137 8.53 15.53 -0.60
C THR A 137 7.59 15.89 0.55
N GLU A 138 6.53 15.11 0.77
CA GLU A 138 5.63 15.25 1.91
C GLU A 138 4.96 13.91 2.26
N VAL A 139 4.71 13.73 3.56
CA VAL A 139 3.97 12.61 4.13
C VAL A 139 2.71 13.16 4.80
N VAL A 140 1.54 12.76 4.28
CA VAL A 140 0.23 13.08 4.86
C VAL A 140 -0.23 11.91 5.72
N THR A 141 -0.54 12.21 6.97
CA THR A 141 -0.98 11.23 7.98
C THR A 141 -2.40 11.50 8.44
N SER A 142 -2.96 10.62 9.27
CA SER A 142 -4.27 10.84 9.88
C SER A 142 -4.35 12.09 10.77
N GLU A 143 -3.20 12.61 11.22
CA GLU A 143 -3.11 13.77 12.10
C GLU A 143 -3.18 15.11 11.36
N ASN A 144 -3.09 15.08 10.03
CA ASN A 144 -3.32 16.28 9.20
C ASN A 144 -4.80 16.71 9.17
N GLY A 145 -5.72 15.90 9.73
CA GLY A 145 -7.12 16.26 9.92
C GLY A 145 -8.00 16.13 8.67
N PHE A 146 -7.48 15.52 7.61
CA PHE A 146 -8.27 15.26 6.40
C PHE A 146 -9.22 14.07 6.61
N ALA A 147 -10.35 14.07 5.89
CA ALA A 147 -11.21 12.90 5.81
C ALA A 147 -10.43 11.71 5.21
N ARG A 148 -10.76 10.51 5.67
CA ARG A 148 -10.08 9.27 5.21
C ARG A 148 -10.48 8.94 3.77
N LYS A 149 -9.55 8.32 3.02
CA LYS A 149 -9.87 7.69 1.72
C LYS A 149 -11.13 6.82 1.87
N PRO A 150 -12.14 6.90 1.00
CA PRO A 150 -12.08 7.43 -0.36
C PRO A 150 -12.31 8.95 -0.49
N SER A 151 -12.30 9.76 0.60
CA SER A 151 -12.31 11.22 0.45
C SER A 151 -11.06 11.70 -0.30
N PRO A 152 -11.19 12.65 -1.25
CA PRO A 152 -10.07 13.22 -2.00
C PRO A 152 -9.28 14.29 -1.23
N ASP A 153 -9.67 14.65 0.00
CA ASP A 153 -9.18 15.85 0.70
C ASP A 153 -7.65 15.91 0.80
N SER A 154 -7.00 14.80 1.16
CA SER A 154 -5.53 14.73 1.27
C SER A 154 -4.83 14.90 -0.07
N PHE A 155 -5.41 14.38 -1.15
CA PHE A 155 -4.89 14.52 -2.51
C PHE A 155 -5.08 15.95 -3.03
N LEU A 156 -6.25 16.55 -2.82
CA LEU A 156 -6.54 17.94 -3.18
C LEU A 156 -5.62 18.91 -2.45
N TYR A 157 -5.29 18.64 -1.18
CA TYR A 157 -4.29 19.39 -0.42
C TYR A 157 -2.92 19.35 -1.10
N LEU A 158 -2.43 18.15 -1.46
CA LEU A 158 -1.13 17.99 -2.14
C LEU A 158 -1.12 18.69 -3.50
N ILE A 159 -2.19 18.52 -4.29
CA ILE A 159 -2.36 19.18 -5.60
C ILE A 159 -2.21 20.68 -5.45
N LYS A 160 -2.94 21.28 -4.51
CA LYS A 160 -2.93 22.73 -4.28
C LYS A 160 -1.59 23.23 -3.76
N LYS A 161 -0.98 22.51 -2.82
CA LYS A 161 0.27 22.94 -2.18
C LYS A 161 1.47 22.87 -3.11
N TYR A 162 1.52 21.84 -3.95
CA TYR A 162 2.68 21.54 -4.79
C TYR A 162 2.46 21.79 -6.27
N ASP A 163 1.30 22.35 -6.63
CA ASP A 163 0.91 22.66 -8.02
C ASP A 163 1.00 21.43 -8.93
N ILE A 164 0.51 20.27 -8.43
CA ILE A 164 0.54 19.00 -9.16
C ILE A 164 -0.39 19.11 -10.37
N LYS A 165 0.15 18.96 -11.58
CA LYS A 165 -0.62 19.02 -12.83
C LYS A 165 -0.95 17.63 -13.38
N HIS A 166 0.01 16.71 -13.26
CA HIS A 166 -0.09 15.32 -13.69
C HIS A 166 0.49 14.43 -12.62
N GLY A 167 -0.35 13.87 -11.77
CA GLY A 167 0.04 12.98 -10.68
C GLY A 167 -0.56 11.59 -10.87
N LEU A 168 0.19 10.58 -10.43
CA LEU A 168 -0.25 9.19 -10.36
C LEU A 168 -0.42 8.78 -8.91
N VAL A 169 -1.62 8.34 -8.54
CA VAL A 169 -1.89 7.70 -7.25
C VAL A 169 -1.66 6.19 -7.40
N ILE A 170 -0.87 5.61 -6.49
CA ILE A 170 -0.57 4.18 -6.46
C ILE A 170 -1.02 3.63 -5.12
N GLY A 171 -1.91 2.64 -5.15
CA GLY A 171 -2.47 2.00 -3.97
C GLY A 171 -2.90 0.57 -4.23
N ASP A 172 -3.07 -0.21 -3.16
CA ASP A 172 -3.49 -1.62 -3.23
C ASP A 172 -5.00 -1.82 -3.01
N ARG A 173 -5.72 -0.74 -2.70
CA ARG A 173 -7.15 -0.79 -2.36
C ARG A 173 -7.97 0.14 -3.23
N HIS A 174 -9.21 -0.27 -3.52
CA HIS A 174 -10.15 0.56 -4.29
C HIS A 174 -10.37 1.95 -3.69
N ILE A 175 -10.31 2.10 -2.36
CA ILE A 175 -10.43 3.41 -1.71
C ILE A 175 -9.30 4.40 -2.09
N ASP A 176 -8.13 3.90 -2.46
CA ASP A 176 -7.02 4.74 -2.93
C ASP A 176 -7.31 5.26 -4.33
N ILE A 177 -7.82 4.36 -5.18
CA ILE A 177 -8.21 4.65 -6.56
C ILE A 177 -9.38 5.65 -6.60
N GLU A 178 -10.45 5.37 -5.86
CA GLU A 178 -11.61 6.25 -5.77
C GLU A 178 -11.24 7.65 -5.28
N ALA A 179 -10.37 7.75 -4.27
CA ALA A 179 -9.92 9.05 -3.75
C ALA A 179 -9.04 9.81 -4.76
N GLY A 180 -8.14 9.10 -5.48
CA GLY A 180 -7.30 9.69 -6.52
C GLY A 180 -8.13 10.20 -7.71
N GLU A 181 -9.06 9.38 -8.22
CA GLU A 181 -9.99 9.75 -9.30
C GLU A 181 -10.87 10.94 -8.91
N ALA A 182 -11.40 10.93 -7.68
CA ALA A 182 -12.22 12.05 -7.16
C ALA A 182 -11.41 13.36 -7.02
N ALA A 183 -10.09 13.26 -6.86
CA ALA A 183 -9.18 14.41 -6.88
C ALA A 183 -8.75 14.82 -8.30
N GLY A 184 -9.14 14.08 -9.34
CA GLY A 184 -8.78 14.36 -10.74
C GLY A 184 -7.38 13.87 -11.13
N LEU A 185 -6.81 12.92 -10.39
CA LEU A 185 -5.52 12.30 -10.66
C LEU A 185 -5.69 10.98 -11.43
N ASP A 186 -4.66 10.59 -12.16
CA ASP A 186 -4.56 9.23 -12.68
C ASP A 186 -4.26 8.25 -11.52
N THR A 187 -4.70 7.00 -11.66
CA THR A 187 -4.60 6.01 -10.58
C THR A 187 -4.09 4.66 -11.08
N LEU A 188 -3.39 3.93 -10.22
CA LEU A 188 -2.90 2.59 -10.48
C LEU A 188 -3.16 1.69 -9.26
N LEU A 189 -3.97 0.66 -9.47
CA LEU A 189 -4.15 -0.39 -8.47
C LEU A 189 -3.02 -1.41 -8.60
N VAL A 190 -2.29 -1.65 -7.51
CA VAL A 190 -1.25 -2.66 -7.42
C VAL A 190 -1.72 -3.86 -6.61
N ASP A 191 -1.25 -5.05 -6.99
CA ASP A 191 -1.63 -6.31 -6.36
C ASP A 191 -0.46 -7.03 -5.67
N GLY A 192 0.74 -6.41 -5.70
CA GLY A 192 1.95 -6.96 -5.10
C GLY A 192 2.60 -8.10 -5.89
N HIS A 193 2.09 -8.43 -7.10
CA HIS A 193 2.66 -9.48 -7.95
C HIS A 193 3.82 -9.01 -8.83
N LYS A 194 3.93 -7.70 -9.03
CA LYS A 194 5.02 -7.09 -9.80
C LYS A 194 5.90 -6.26 -8.90
N SER A 195 7.18 -6.23 -9.19
CA SER A 195 8.10 -5.29 -8.56
C SER A 195 7.63 -3.86 -8.80
N LEU A 196 7.65 -3.02 -7.77
CA LEU A 196 7.26 -1.61 -7.91
C LEU A 196 8.20 -0.85 -8.84
N LEU A 197 9.45 -1.29 -8.97
CA LEU A 197 10.38 -0.72 -9.95
C LEU A 197 9.89 -0.92 -11.39
N GLU A 198 9.31 -2.09 -11.71
CA GLU A 198 8.75 -2.35 -13.04
C GLU A 198 7.55 -1.46 -13.38
N ILE A 199 6.88 -0.95 -12.36
CA ILE A 199 5.72 -0.06 -12.54
C ILE A 199 6.15 1.34 -12.98
N VAL A 200 7.32 1.80 -12.54
CA VAL A 200 7.86 3.15 -12.83
C VAL A 200 8.97 3.14 -13.88
N THR A 201 9.20 2.01 -14.56
CA THR A 201 10.14 1.87 -15.68
C THR A 201 9.41 1.73 -16.98
#